data_6adf7b1aebae078b2545144daf13634a
#
_entry.id   6adf7b1aebae078b2545144daf13634a
#
_cell.length_a   1.000
_cell.length_b   1.000
_cell.length_c   1.000
_cell.angle_alpha   90.00
_cell.angle_beta   90.00
_cell.angle_gamma   90.00
#
_symmetry.space_group_name_H-M   'P 1'
#
loop_
_entity.id
_entity.type
_entity.pdbx_description
1 polymer ?
#
loop_
_entity_poly.entity_id
_entity_poly.type
_entity_poly.pdbx_seq_one_letter_code
_entity_poly.pdbx_strand_id
1 'polypeptide(L)'
;MRVLLTGHKGYIGTVLTPMLLQAGHEVVGYDSDLFRRCTFGNDIPEIPEIIKDIREVEAADVEGFDAVLHLAGLSNDPLGNFNPDLTYDINHLASVRLAELAKAAGVQRYIFSSSCSNYGAGGDDFLTEESAFNPVTPYGISKVRVERDVSQLADDNFSPTFLRNATAYGVSPRLRFDLVLNNLVAWALTTGKIYIKSDGTPWRPIVHIEDISRAFLASLHAPRELVHNEALNVGRNEDNYRIREIAEIVKDTVPNCEVEFAADSGPDKRCYRVDCSRILNVLPEYQPQWDARKGAKELYDAYTQIGLTLEEFEGPRYQRIAHLQQLISGGDVDNTLHWKVSVTA
;
A
#
# COMPACT_ATOMS: atom_id res chain seq x y z
N MET A 1 4.46 20.64 10.64
CA MET A 1 3.10 20.58 10.08
C MET A 1 2.27 19.66 10.96
N ARG A 2 0.98 19.97 11.05
CA ARG A 2 -0.02 19.07 11.62
C ARG A 2 -0.64 18.21 10.52
N VAL A 3 -0.47 16.90 10.58
CA VAL A 3 -0.76 15.95 9.51
C VAL A 3 -1.86 14.98 9.92
N LEU A 4 -2.91 14.86 9.12
CA LEU A 4 -3.88 13.78 9.22
C LEU A 4 -3.40 12.60 8.36
N LEU A 5 -3.11 11.45 8.99
CA LEU A 5 -2.68 10.23 8.32
C LEU A 5 -3.81 9.21 8.33
N THR A 6 -4.53 9.05 7.22
CA THR A 6 -5.56 8.01 7.13
C THR A 6 -4.93 6.67 6.76
N GLY A 7 -5.45 5.58 7.34
CA GLY A 7 -4.81 4.27 7.16
C GLY A 7 -3.53 4.09 7.98
N HIS A 8 -3.37 4.86 9.06
CA HIS A 8 -2.14 4.86 9.89
C HIS A 8 -1.87 3.51 10.56
N LYS A 9 -2.90 2.71 10.80
CA LYS A 9 -2.77 1.32 11.32
C LYS A 9 -2.61 0.27 10.22
N GLY A 10 -2.47 0.69 8.95
CA GLY A 10 -2.23 -0.17 7.81
C GLY A 10 -0.76 -0.54 7.62
N TYR A 11 -0.47 -1.32 6.56
CA TYR A 11 0.87 -1.81 6.21
C TYR A 11 1.89 -0.69 6.02
N ILE A 12 1.56 0.35 5.24
CA ILE A 12 2.43 1.52 5.03
C ILE A 12 2.35 2.48 6.22
N GLY A 13 1.14 2.73 6.74
CA GLY A 13 0.91 3.74 7.77
C GLY A 13 1.71 3.50 9.06
N THR A 14 1.86 2.24 9.49
CA THR A 14 2.63 1.88 10.69
C THR A 14 4.15 2.11 10.55
N VAL A 15 4.67 2.14 9.32
CA VAL A 15 6.08 2.48 9.02
C VAL A 15 6.24 3.99 8.79
N LEU A 16 5.29 4.61 8.11
CA LEU A 16 5.32 6.06 7.84
C LEU A 16 5.16 6.91 9.11
N THR A 17 4.32 6.48 10.06
CA THR A 17 4.05 7.22 11.30
C THR A 17 5.33 7.60 12.06
N PRO A 18 6.22 6.66 12.45
CA PRO A 18 7.45 7.03 13.18
C PRO A 18 8.37 7.93 12.34
N MET A 19 8.40 7.79 11.02
CA MET A 19 9.21 8.64 10.15
C MET A 19 8.70 10.10 10.13
N LEU A 20 7.37 10.30 10.11
CA LEU A 20 6.75 11.62 10.22
C LEU A 20 7.04 12.28 11.58
N LEU A 21 6.94 11.52 12.68
CA LEU A 21 7.26 12.00 14.02
C LEU A 21 8.73 12.41 14.14
N GLN A 22 9.66 11.59 13.59
CA GLN A 22 11.09 11.90 13.56
C GLN A 22 11.42 13.15 12.74
N ALA A 23 10.63 13.41 11.68
CA ALA A 23 10.73 14.62 10.86
C ALA A 23 10.12 15.87 11.56
N GLY A 24 9.60 15.73 12.78
CA GLY A 24 9.07 16.83 13.56
C GLY A 24 7.63 17.24 13.24
N HIS A 25 6.85 16.35 12.61
CA HIS A 25 5.44 16.59 12.36
C HIS A 25 4.57 16.17 13.56
N GLU A 26 3.48 16.88 13.79
CA GLU A 26 2.38 16.44 14.64
C GLU A 26 1.47 15.54 13.79
N VAL A 27 1.30 14.29 14.19
CA VAL A 27 0.54 13.30 13.43
C VAL A 27 -0.71 12.89 14.20
N VAL A 28 -1.85 12.96 13.55
CA VAL A 28 -3.11 12.38 14.01
C VAL A 28 -3.52 11.27 13.04
N GLY A 29 -3.78 10.09 13.58
CA GLY A 29 -4.21 8.94 12.80
C GLY A 29 -5.72 8.93 12.54
N TYR A 30 -6.14 8.36 11.40
CA TYR A 30 -7.53 8.06 11.10
C TYR A 30 -7.62 6.66 10.51
N ASP A 31 -8.32 5.73 11.18
CA ASP A 31 -8.40 4.33 10.74
C ASP A 31 -9.62 3.63 11.34
N SER A 32 -10.21 2.69 10.62
CA SER A 32 -11.25 1.81 11.17
C SER A 32 -10.69 0.63 11.96
N ASP A 33 -9.38 0.42 11.90
CA ASP A 33 -8.61 -0.67 12.54
C ASP A 33 -9.17 -2.08 12.25
N LEU A 34 -9.61 -2.30 11.01
CA LEU A 34 -10.13 -3.61 10.57
C LEU A 34 -9.12 -4.75 10.79
N PHE A 35 -7.84 -4.42 10.75
CA PHE A 35 -6.75 -5.39 10.86
C PHE A 35 -6.07 -5.42 12.24
N ARG A 36 -6.74 -4.95 13.30
CA ARG A 36 -6.18 -4.89 14.67
C ARG A 36 -5.64 -6.23 15.20
N ARG A 37 -6.18 -7.36 14.71
CA ARG A 37 -5.74 -8.72 15.08
C ARG A 37 -4.58 -9.25 14.21
N CYS A 38 -4.07 -8.43 13.27
CA CYS A 38 -3.05 -8.82 12.28
C CYS A 38 -1.66 -8.23 12.57
N THR A 39 -1.31 -8.05 13.83
CA THR A 39 -0.01 -7.50 14.23
C THR A 39 1.10 -8.54 14.10
N PHE A 40 2.23 -8.13 13.52
CA PHE A 40 3.45 -8.89 13.35
C PHE A 40 4.57 -8.26 14.19
N GLY A 41 5.14 -9.03 15.11
CA GLY A 41 6.26 -8.59 15.94
C GLY A 41 5.91 -7.43 16.86
N ASN A 42 6.41 -6.26 16.55
CA ASN A 42 6.35 -5.08 17.41
C ASN A 42 4.97 -4.42 17.47
N ASP A 43 4.75 -3.66 18.53
CA ASP A 43 3.55 -2.85 18.71
C ASP A 43 3.44 -1.75 17.65
N ILE A 44 2.20 -1.34 17.40
CA ILE A 44 1.91 -0.23 16.49
C ILE A 44 2.22 1.08 17.22
N PRO A 45 2.85 2.06 16.56
CA PRO A 45 3.11 3.36 17.16
C PRO A 45 1.82 4.01 17.69
N GLU A 46 1.82 4.40 18.95
CA GLU A 46 0.72 5.14 19.56
C GLU A 46 0.80 6.62 19.21
N ILE A 47 -0.25 7.16 18.63
CA ILE A 47 -0.44 8.58 18.31
C ILE A 47 -1.88 8.98 18.64
N PRO A 48 -2.21 10.27 18.77
CA PRO A 48 -3.59 10.72 18.77
C PRO A 48 -4.32 10.19 17.53
N GLU A 49 -5.53 9.63 17.70
CA GLU A 49 -6.21 8.97 16.59
C GLU A 49 -7.73 9.15 16.62
N ILE A 50 -8.33 9.06 15.45
CA ILE A 50 -9.76 8.98 15.20
C ILE A 50 -10.06 7.58 14.71
N ILE A 51 -10.73 6.75 15.52
CA ILE A 51 -11.15 5.40 15.11
C ILE A 51 -12.52 5.49 14.45
N LYS A 52 -12.53 5.54 13.12
CA LYS A 52 -13.73 5.76 12.31
C LYS A 52 -13.56 5.17 10.91
N ASP A 53 -14.65 4.74 10.29
CA ASP A 53 -14.62 4.32 8.88
C ASP A 53 -14.44 5.56 7.98
N ILE A 54 -13.61 5.43 6.94
CA ILE A 54 -13.34 6.56 6.04
C ILE A 54 -14.57 7.05 5.29
N ARG A 55 -15.57 6.20 5.11
CA ARG A 55 -16.88 6.58 4.52
C ARG A 55 -17.67 7.52 5.39
N GLU A 56 -17.38 7.55 6.66
CA GLU A 56 -18.06 8.39 7.67
C GLU A 56 -17.32 9.70 7.98
N VAL A 57 -16.28 10.04 7.17
CA VAL A 57 -15.52 11.26 7.38
C VAL A 57 -16.40 12.50 7.33
N GLU A 58 -16.20 13.41 8.30
CA GLU A 58 -16.94 14.65 8.49
C GLU A 58 -16.01 15.86 8.47
N ALA A 59 -16.56 17.06 8.33
CA ALA A 59 -15.77 18.30 8.31
C ALA A 59 -14.91 18.47 9.56
N ALA A 60 -15.43 18.14 10.74
CA ALA A 60 -14.69 18.23 11.99
C ALA A 60 -13.45 17.32 12.05
N ASP A 61 -13.46 16.20 11.29
CA ASP A 61 -12.35 15.25 11.28
C ASP A 61 -11.12 15.78 10.53
N VAL A 62 -11.27 16.84 9.73
CA VAL A 62 -10.20 17.42 8.88
C VAL A 62 -9.84 18.86 9.24
N GLU A 63 -10.44 19.44 10.29
CA GLU A 63 -10.19 20.80 10.71
C GLU A 63 -8.82 20.99 11.37
N GLY A 64 -8.13 22.08 11.01
CA GLY A 64 -6.85 22.49 11.60
C GLY A 64 -5.65 21.65 11.21
N PHE A 65 -5.72 20.87 10.13
CA PHE A 65 -4.58 20.17 9.54
C PHE A 65 -3.94 20.97 8.40
N ASP A 66 -2.62 20.95 8.32
CA ASP A 66 -1.86 21.52 7.20
C ASP A 66 -1.86 20.57 5.99
N ALA A 67 -1.86 19.26 6.26
CA ALA A 67 -1.75 18.22 5.25
C ALA A 67 -2.60 16.98 5.59
N VAL A 68 -3.08 16.31 4.55
CA VAL A 68 -3.68 14.98 4.59
C VAL A 68 -2.80 14.00 3.80
N LEU A 69 -2.34 12.93 4.45
CA LEU A 69 -1.73 11.78 3.80
C LEU A 69 -2.75 10.65 3.77
N HIS A 70 -3.26 10.35 2.56
CA HIS A 70 -4.40 9.44 2.42
C HIS A 70 -3.96 8.05 1.95
N LEU A 71 -3.93 7.09 2.91
CA LEU A 71 -3.56 5.69 2.68
C LEU A 71 -4.72 4.71 2.93
N ALA A 72 -5.80 5.17 3.57
CA ALA A 72 -6.96 4.33 3.88
C ALA A 72 -7.58 3.73 2.61
N GLY A 73 -7.92 2.45 2.64
CA GLY A 73 -8.57 1.75 1.55
C GLY A 73 -8.35 0.24 1.56
N LEU A 74 -9.12 -0.48 0.76
CA LEU A 74 -8.90 -1.89 0.46
C LEU A 74 -7.75 -1.98 -0.54
N SER A 75 -6.59 -2.48 -0.11
CA SER A 75 -5.28 -2.13 -0.65
C SER A 75 -4.67 -3.15 -1.62
N ASN A 76 -5.45 -4.06 -2.21
CA ASN A 76 -4.97 -4.99 -3.23
C ASN A 76 -6.10 -5.53 -4.12
N ASP A 77 -5.71 -6.13 -5.25
CA ASP A 77 -6.66 -6.71 -6.21
C ASP A 77 -7.56 -7.80 -5.63
N PRO A 78 -7.06 -8.78 -4.83
CA PRO A 78 -7.92 -9.79 -4.24
C PRO A 78 -8.99 -9.23 -3.30
N LEU A 79 -8.66 -8.23 -2.48
CA LEU A 79 -9.64 -7.53 -1.63
C LEU A 79 -10.62 -6.72 -2.48
N GLY A 80 -10.13 -6.05 -3.53
CA GLY A 80 -10.96 -5.31 -4.47
C GLY A 80 -11.98 -6.19 -5.19
N ASN A 81 -11.60 -7.42 -5.54
CA ASN A 81 -12.47 -8.38 -6.19
C ASN A 81 -13.48 -9.05 -5.23
N PHE A 82 -13.22 -9.04 -3.93
CA PHE A 82 -14.10 -9.62 -2.92
C PHE A 82 -15.51 -9.00 -2.95
N ASN A 83 -15.57 -7.68 -3.07
CA ASN A 83 -16.80 -6.93 -3.30
C ASN A 83 -16.46 -5.63 -4.06
N PRO A 84 -16.67 -5.58 -5.39
CA PRO A 84 -16.36 -4.41 -6.22
C PRO A 84 -17.09 -3.13 -5.79
N ASP A 85 -18.37 -3.22 -5.46
CA ASP A 85 -19.16 -2.03 -5.06
C ASP A 85 -18.63 -1.44 -3.76
N LEU A 86 -18.38 -2.28 -2.77
CA LEU A 86 -17.76 -1.88 -1.50
C LEU A 86 -16.36 -1.28 -1.72
N THR A 87 -15.61 -1.82 -2.68
CA THR A 87 -14.30 -1.26 -3.05
C THR A 87 -14.45 0.14 -3.62
N TYR A 88 -15.44 0.40 -4.46
CA TYR A 88 -15.66 1.76 -4.98
C TYR A 88 -16.14 2.72 -3.89
N ASP A 89 -17.00 2.28 -2.97
CA ASP A 89 -17.44 3.10 -1.85
C ASP A 89 -16.26 3.53 -0.96
N ILE A 90 -15.42 2.57 -0.55
CA ILE A 90 -14.30 2.83 0.36
C ILE A 90 -13.14 3.53 -0.36
N ASN A 91 -12.73 3.03 -1.53
CA ASN A 91 -11.50 3.50 -2.17
C ASN A 91 -11.71 4.73 -3.04
N HIS A 92 -12.89 4.91 -3.63
CA HIS A 92 -13.15 6.02 -4.55
C HIS A 92 -14.03 7.09 -3.91
N LEU A 93 -15.29 6.79 -3.59
CA LEU A 93 -16.23 7.80 -3.13
C LEU A 93 -15.80 8.45 -1.80
N ALA A 94 -15.34 7.63 -0.83
CA ALA A 94 -14.84 8.16 0.44
C ALA A 94 -13.55 8.97 0.28
N SER A 95 -12.65 8.59 -0.64
CA SER A 95 -11.43 9.36 -0.92
C SER A 95 -11.72 10.72 -1.53
N VAL A 96 -12.69 10.80 -2.46
CA VAL A 96 -13.11 12.08 -3.05
C VAL A 96 -13.77 12.96 -1.98
N ARG A 97 -14.69 12.40 -1.18
CA ARG A 97 -15.30 13.10 -0.06
C ARG A 97 -14.27 13.65 0.93
N LEU A 98 -13.28 12.85 1.30
CA LEU A 98 -12.18 13.31 2.16
C LEU A 98 -11.42 14.49 1.55
N ALA A 99 -11.12 14.45 0.25
CA ALA A 99 -10.42 15.53 -0.44
C ALA A 99 -11.26 16.82 -0.51
N GLU A 100 -12.57 16.70 -0.77
CA GLU A 100 -13.50 17.83 -0.76
C GLU A 100 -13.60 18.50 0.62
N LEU A 101 -13.72 17.69 1.68
CA LEU A 101 -13.76 18.18 3.06
C LEU A 101 -12.42 18.81 3.47
N ALA A 102 -11.29 18.17 3.13
CA ALA A 102 -9.96 18.71 3.38
C ALA A 102 -9.76 20.07 2.70
N LYS A 103 -10.15 20.19 1.43
CA LYS A 103 -10.13 21.46 0.69
C LYS A 103 -10.98 22.52 1.38
N ALA A 104 -12.22 22.19 1.74
CA ALA A 104 -13.13 23.11 2.41
C ALA A 104 -12.62 23.56 3.80
N ALA A 105 -11.87 22.71 4.52
CA ALA A 105 -11.24 23.01 5.78
C ALA A 105 -9.92 23.81 5.65
N GLY A 106 -9.45 24.10 4.44
CA GLY A 106 -8.25 24.87 4.19
C GLY A 106 -6.95 24.05 4.25
N VAL A 107 -7.02 22.71 4.18
CA VAL A 107 -5.86 21.85 4.05
C VAL A 107 -5.13 22.17 2.75
N GLN A 108 -3.83 22.44 2.82
CA GLN A 108 -3.05 22.87 1.66
C GLN A 108 -2.46 21.72 0.86
N ARG A 109 -2.11 20.61 1.52
CA ARG A 109 -1.45 19.44 0.94
C ARG A 109 -2.32 18.19 1.08
N TYR A 110 -2.57 17.53 -0.04
CA TYR A 110 -3.28 16.26 -0.06
C TYR A 110 -2.47 15.23 -0.84
N ILE A 111 -1.84 14.27 -0.16
CA ILE A 111 -0.98 13.28 -0.80
C ILE A 111 -1.67 11.93 -0.77
N PHE A 112 -2.01 11.42 -1.95
CA PHE A 112 -2.77 10.19 -2.13
C PHE A 112 -1.86 9.01 -2.44
N SER A 113 -2.03 7.91 -1.72
CA SER A 113 -1.42 6.61 -2.03
C SER A 113 -2.11 5.97 -3.23
N SER A 114 -1.69 6.35 -4.43
CA SER A 114 -2.10 5.72 -5.68
C SER A 114 -1.28 4.44 -5.94
N SER A 115 -1.36 3.87 -7.12
CA SER A 115 -0.72 2.59 -7.44
C SER A 115 -0.37 2.46 -8.91
N CYS A 116 0.77 1.83 -9.22
CA CYS A 116 1.10 1.40 -10.58
C CYS A 116 0.13 0.35 -11.15
N SER A 117 -0.78 -0.22 -10.34
CA SER A 117 -1.91 -1.04 -10.82
C SER A 117 -2.82 -0.28 -11.80
N ASN A 118 -2.74 1.05 -11.84
CA ASN A 118 -3.41 1.92 -12.81
C ASN A 118 -3.04 1.57 -14.25
N TYR A 119 -1.81 1.10 -14.48
CA TYR A 119 -1.31 0.73 -15.80
C TYR A 119 -1.79 -0.65 -16.27
N GLY A 120 -2.14 -1.55 -15.35
CA GLY A 120 -2.76 -2.85 -15.63
C GLY A 120 -1.90 -3.78 -16.49
N ALA A 121 -2.31 -4.01 -17.75
CA ALA A 121 -1.61 -4.84 -18.72
C ALA A 121 -0.79 -3.96 -19.67
N GLY A 122 0.43 -3.58 -19.27
CA GLY A 122 1.29 -2.65 -20.00
C GLY A 122 2.32 -3.29 -20.93
N GLY A 123 2.48 -4.62 -20.90
CA GLY A 123 3.47 -5.32 -21.73
C GLY A 123 4.92 -5.17 -21.24
N ASP A 124 5.87 -5.16 -22.18
CA ASP A 124 7.30 -5.13 -21.90
C ASP A 124 7.92 -3.71 -21.91
N ASP A 125 7.14 -2.69 -22.31
CA ASP A 125 7.63 -1.30 -22.33
C ASP A 125 7.65 -0.69 -20.92
N PHE A 126 8.53 0.30 -20.73
CA PHE A 126 8.53 1.11 -19.52
C PHE A 126 7.38 2.12 -19.57
N LEU A 127 6.52 2.10 -18.56
CA LEU A 127 5.38 3.00 -18.43
C LEU A 127 5.77 4.20 -17.56
N THR A 128 5.57 5.38 -18.12
CA THR A 128 5.77 6.66 -17.44
C THR A 128 4.44 7.18 -16.88
N GLU A 129 4.47 8.29 -16.18
CA GLU A 129 3.27 8.95 -15.67
C GLU A 129 2.31 9.44 -16.78
N GLU A 130 2.82 9.63 -18.01
CA GLU A 130 2.06 10.01 -19.20
C GLU A 130 1.41 8.81 -19.92
N SER A 131 1.77 7.59 -19.54
CA SER A 131 1.23 6.38 -20.16
C SER A 131 -0.26 6.21 -19.87
N ALA A 132 -1.00 5.70 -20.84
CA ALA A 132 -2.43 5.47 -20.71
C ALA A 132 -2.73 4.46 -19.61
N PHE A 133 -3.79 4.69 -18.84
CA PHE A 133 -4.29 3.76 -17.85
C PHE A 133 -5.01 2.60 -18.53
N ASN A 134 -4.76 1.38 -18.02
CA ASN A 134 -5.44 0.17 -18.46
C ASN A 134 -5.74 -0.76 -17.25
N PRO A 135 -6.43 -0.26 -16.19
CA PRO A 135 -6.66 -1.03 -14.99
C PRO A 135 -7.59 -2.22 -15.27
N VAL A 136 -7.22 -3.39 -14.77
CA VAL A 136 -7.94 -4.65 -15.00
C VAL A 136 -8.71 -5.17 -13.78
N THR A 137 -8.67 -4.42 -12.66
CA THR A 137 -9.28 -4.82 -11.39
C THR A 137 -10.06 -3.66 -10.76
N PRO A 138 -11.08 -3.92 -9.91
CA PRO A 138 -11.79 -2.88 -9.17
C PRO A 138 -10.87 -2.00 -8.34
N TYR A 139 -9.79 -2.57 -7.76
CA TYR A 139 -8.77 -1.82 -7.04
C TYR A 139 -8.07 -0.79 -7.95
N GLY A 140 -7.50 -1.24 -9.09
CA GLY A 140 -6.84 -0.34 -10.05
C GLY A 140 -7.80 0.72 -10.60
N ILE A 141 -9.03 0.33 -10.95
CA ILE A 141 -10.07 1.25 -11.43
C ILE A 141 -10.39 2.31 -10.36
N SER A 142 -10.50 1.91 -9.08
CA SER A 142 -10.78 2.85 -7.99
C SER A 142 -9.67 3.91 -7.86
N LYS A 143 -8.40 3.51 -7.98
CA LYS A 143 -7.25 4.44 -7.91
C LYS A 143 -7.26 5.45 -9.07
N VAL A 144 -7.52 4.99 -10.30
CA VAL A 144 -7.68 5.88 -11.48
C VAL A 144 -8.80 6.88 -11.28
N ARG A 145 -9.96 6.44 -10.75
CA ARG A 145 -11.09 7.34 -10.49
C ARG A 145 -10.74 8.41 -9.45
N VAL A 146 -10.03 8.06 -8.37
CA VAL A 146 -9.59 9.04 -7.35
C VAL A 146 -8.66 10.08 -7.98
N GLU A 147 -7.63 9.65 -8.74
CA GLU A 147 -6.73 10.60 -9.42
C GLU A 147 -7.50 11.57 -10.31
N ARG A 148 -8.43 11.05 -11.13
CA ARG A 148 -9.26 11.85 -12.03
C ARG A 148 -10.09 12.89 -11.28
N ASP A 149 -10.81 12.46 -10.22
CA ASP A 149 -11.81 13.31 -9.57
C ASP A 149 -11.14 14.29 -8.59
N VAL A 150 -10.11 13.85 -7.86
CA VAL A 150 -9.38 14.71 -6.91
C VAL A 150 -8.48 15.72 -7.64
N SER A 151 -7.93 15.40 -8.83
CA SER A 151 -7.15 16.35 -9.61
C SER A 151 -7.97 17.58 -10.01
N GLN A 152 -9.29 17.45 -10.17
CA GLN A 152 -10.19 18.55 -10.49
C GLN A 152 -10.42 19.52 -9.32
N LEU A 153 -10.07 19.10 -8.10
CA LEU A 153 -10.15 19.95 -6.90
C LEU A 153 -8.93 20.85 -6.75
N ALA A 154 -7.86 20.63 -7.52
CA ALA A 154 -6.63 21.41 -7.46
C ALA A 154 -6.89 22.88 -7.77
N ASP A 155 -6.36 23.77 -6.91
CA ASP A 155 -6.38 25.23 -7.11
C ASP A 155 -5.23 25.89 -6.32
N ASP A 156 -5.21 27.21 -6.23
CA ASP A 156 -4.15 27.95 -5.55
C ASP A 156 -4.01 27.59 -4.06
N ASN A 157 -5.06 27.09 -3.42
CA ASN A 157 -5.10 26.79 -1.99
C ASN A 157 -5.09 25.29 -1.67
N PHE A 158 -5.36 24.42 -2.66
CA PHE A 158 -5.39 22.97 -2.49
C PHE A 158 -4.50 22.28 -3.51
N SER A 159 -3.51 21.52 -3.02
CA SER A 159 -2.49 20.89 -3.84
C SER A 159 -2.51 19.35 -3.66
N PRO A 160 -3.26 18.61 -4.48
CA PRO A 160 -3.18 17.16 -4.50
C PRO A 160 -1.88 16.69 -5.16
N THR A 161 -1.37 15.54 -4.68
CA THR A 161 -0.23 14.81 -5.25
C THR A 161 -0.57 13.32 -5.23
N PHE A 162 -0.24 12.59 -6.29
CA PHE A 162 -0.60 11.19 -6.46
C PHE A 162 0.65 10.32 -6.53
N LEU A 163 0.92 9.54 -5.49
CA LEU A 163 2.06 8.62 -5.46
C LEU A 163 1.63 7.25 -5.99
N ARG A 164 1.98 6.95 -7.25
CA ARG A 164 1.73 5.68 -7.91
C ARG A 164 2.77 4.67 -7.46
N ASN A 165 2.52 4.04 -6.31
CA ASN A 165 3.46 3.10 -5.72
C ASN A 165 3.58 1.83 -6.57
N ALA A 166 4.81 1.37 -6.82
CA ALA A 166 5.10 0.02 -7.27
C ALA A 166 4.62 -1.01 -6.21
N THR A 167 4.72 -2.31 -6.50
CA THR A 167 4.31 -3.35 -5.55
C THR A 167 5.16 -3.28 -4.28
N ALA A 168 4.53 -2.97 -3.16
CA ALA A 168 5.22 -2.83 -1.88
C ALA A 168 5.79 -4.16 -1.38
N TYR A 169 6.91 -4.10 -0.62
CA TYR A 169 7.47 -5.21 0.15
C TYR A 169 8.17 -4.68 1.40
N GLY A 170 8.59 -5.58 2.30
CA GLY A 170 9.33 -5.25 3.52
C GLY A 170 8.57 -5.54 4.81
N VAL A 171 9.25 -5.46 5.94
CA VAL A 171 8.69 -5.73 7.26
C VAL A 171 7.84 -4.56 7.75
N SER A 172 6.71 -4.87 8.35
CA SER A 172 5.78 -3.90 8.95
C SER A 172 5.07 -4.52 10.14
N PRO A 173 4.73 -3.75 11.18
CA PRO A 173 3.85 -4.22 12.25
C PRO A 173 2.49 -4.75 11.75
N ARG A 174 2.04 -4.31 10.58
CA ARG A 174 0.84 -4.83 9.89
C ARG A 174 1.23 -5.61 8.64
N LEU A 175 2.12 -6.59 8.79
CA LEU A 175 2.68 -7.39 7.71
C LEU A 175 1.61 -7.99 6.80
N ARG A 176 2.00 -8.14 5.51
CA ARG A 176 1.15 -8.69 4.45
C ARG A 176 1.89 -9.78 3.68
N PHE A 177 1.33 -10.98 3.65
CA PHE A 177 1.87 -12.08 2.87
C PHE A 177 1.27 -12.22 1.46
N ASP A 178 0.35 -11.35 1.07
CA ASP A 178 -0.18 -11.29 -0.29
C ASP A 178 0.72 -10.50 -1.27
N LEU A 179 1.82 -9.91 -0.78
CA LEU A 179 2.83 -9.19 -1.55
C LEU A 179 3.93 -10.15 -2.01
N VAL A 180 4.33 -10.05 -3.28
CA VAL A 180 5.12 -11.08 -3.96
C VAL A 180 6.42 -11.46 -3.21
N LEU A 181 7.27 -10.49 -2.87
CA LEU A 181 8.54 -10.78 -2.19
C LEU A 181 8.30 -11.33 -0.78
N ASN A 182 7.38 -10.70 -0.02
CA ASN A 182 6.99 -11.15 1.32
C ASN A 182 6.47 -12.60 1.29
N ASN A 183 5.67 -12.95 0.28
CA ASN A 183 5.08 -14.26 0.10
C ASN A 183 6.14 -15.33 -0.22
N LEU A 184 7.01 -15.05 -1.19
CA LEU A 184 8.02 -16.03 -1.62
C LEU A 184 9.05 -16.32 -0.52
N VAL A 185 9.45 -15.31 0.27
CA VAL A 185 10.33 -15.52 1.44
C VAL A 185 9.63 -16.37 2.50
N ALA A 186 8.33 -16.14 2.76
CA ALA A 186 7.57 -16.93 3.73
C ALA A 186 7.42 -18.39 3.28
N TRP A 187 7.10 -18.66 2.02
CA TRP A 187 7.07 -20.01 1.45
C TRP A 187 8.42 -20.71 1.57
N ALA A 188 9.51 -20.03 1.17
CA ALA A 188 10.87 -20.57 1.25
C ALA A 188 11.24 -20.99 2.68
N LEU A 189 10.99 -20.10 3.67
CA LEU A 189 11.32 -20.38 5.08
C LEU A 189 10.47 -21.49 5.68
N THR A 190 9.16 -21.48 5.44
CA THR A 190 8.22 -22.39 6.13
C THR A 190 8.13 -23.77 5.52
N THR A 191 8.46 -23.91 4.22
CA THR A 191 8.29 -25.19 3.49
C THR A 191 9.55 -25.66 2.77
N GLY A 192 10.60 -24.85 2.67
CA GLY A 192 11.76 -25.11 1.80
C GLY A 192 11.44 -24.97 0.30
N LYS A 193 10.28 -24.40 -0.06
CA LYS A 193 9.85 -24.25 -1.45
C LYS A 193 9.51 -22.80 -1.76
N ILE A 194 9.97 -22.31 -2.90
CA ILE A 194 9.59 -21.01 -3.46
C ILE A 194 8.50 -21.26 -4.49
N TYR A 195 7.23 -21.15 -4.06
CA TYR A 195 6.10 -21.55 -4.88
C TYR A 195 5.60 -20.41 -5.78
N ILE A 196 5.81 -20.56 -7.10
CA ILE A 196 5.40 -19.60 -8.13
C ILE A 196 4.07 -20.03 -8.75
N LYS A 197 3.03 -19.20 -8.62
CA LYS A 197 1.67 -19.46 -9.14
C LYS A 197 1.51 -19.13 -10.62
N SER A 198 2.48 -18.45 -11.25
CA SER A 198 2.53 -18.14 -12.69
C SER A 198 3.68 -18.88 -13.37
N ASP A 199 3.86 -18.66 -14.68
CA ASP A 199 5.04 -19.14 -15.41
C ASP A 199 6.35 -18.39 -15.10
N GLY A 200 6.30 -17.42 -14.19
CA GLY A 200 7.45 -16.61 -13.77
C GLY A 200 7.87 -15.52 -14.75
N THR A 201 7.20 -15.38 -15.90
CA THR A 201 7.57 -14.39 -16.93
C THR A 201 7.05 -12.97 -16.70
N PRO A 202 5.89 -12.74 -16.02
CA PRO A 202 5.36 -11.39 -15.85
C PRO A 202 6.31 -10.47 -15.10
N TRP A 203 6.39 -9.24 -15.59
CA TRP A 203 7.11 -8.15 -14.92
C TRP A 203 6.35 -7.62 -13.72
N ARG A 204 7.09 -7.26 -12.69
CA ARG A 204 6.56 -6.64 -11.48
C ARG A 204 7.53 -5.60 -10.96
N PRO A 205 7.19 -4.30 -11.04
CA PRO A 205 7.94 -3.29 -10.31
C PRO A 205 7.66 -3.47 -8.83
N ILE A 206 8.71 -3.41 -8.01
CA ILE A 206 8.60 -3.52 -6.56
C ILE A 206 9.27 -2.33 -5.86
N VAL A 207 8.83 -2.01 -4.64
CA VAL A 207 9.38 -0.92 -3.84
C VAL A 207 9.30 -1.26 -2.36
N HIS A 208 10.36 -0.96 -1.61
CA HIS A 208 10.37 -1.17 -0.18
C HIS A 208 9.43 -0.19 0.54
N ILE A 209 8.77 -0.66 1.58
CA ILE A 209 7.78 0.11 2.35
C ILE A 209 8.38 1.37 2.99
N GLU A 210 9.64 1.36 3.41
CA GLU A 210 10.33 2.57 3.88
C GLU A 210 10.58 3.57 2.74
N ASP A 211 10.90 3.08 1.53
CA ASP A 211 11.09 3.97 0.38
C ASP A 211 9.77 4.60 -0.08
N ILE A 212 8.64 3.87 0.03
CA ILE A 212 7.31 4.49 -0.10
C ILE A 212 7.14 5.61 0.94
N SER A 213 7.48 5.34 2.19
CA SER A 213 7.37 6.33 3.27
C SER A 213 8.27 7.55 3.04
N ARG A 214 9.49 7.35 2.50
CA ARG A 214 10.38 8.46 2.06
C ARG A 214 9.76 9.29 0.95
N ALA A 215 9.04 8.66 0.00
CA ALA A 215 8.34 9.39 -1.06
C ALA A 215 7.22 10.28 -0.50
N PHE A 216 6.46 9.81 0.49
CA PHE A 216 5.48 10.64 1.19
C PHE A 216 6.13 11.84 1.90
N LEU A 217 7.22 11.62 2.65
CA LEU A 217 7.96 12.68 3.32
C LEU A 217 8.53 13.71 2.34
N ALA A 218 9.21 13.26 1.29
CA ALA A 218 9.76 14.12 0.27
C ALA A 218 8.67 14.95 -0.42
N SER A 219 7.52 14.34 -0.74
CA SER A 219 6.38 15.06 -1.31
C SER A 219 5.77 16.08 -0.36
N LEU A 220 5.75 15.78 0.95
CA LEU A 220 5.22 16.67 1.98
C LEU A 220 6.10 17.92 2.16
N HIS A 221 7.43 17.76 2.03
CA HIS A 221 8.42 18.84 2.18
C HIS A 221 8.69 19.61 0.90
N ALA A 222 8.39 19.03 -0.26
CA ALA A 222 8.70 19.65 -1.56
C ALA A 222 8.04 21.03 -1.73
N PRO A 223 8.67 21.96 -2.46
CA PRO A 223 8.01 23.14 -2.97
C PRO A 223 6.71 22.78 -3.69
N ARG A 224 5.65 23.57 -3.44
CA ARG A 224 4.31 23.28 -3.96
C ARG A 224 4.30 23.10 -5.48
N GLU A 225 5.01 23.95 -6.19
CA GLU A 225 5.10 23.98 -7.65
C GLU A 225 5.64 22.68 -8.26
N LEU A 226 6.40 21.89 -7.50
CA LEU A 226 6.97 20.62 -7.96
C LEU A 226 5.99 19.46 -7.86
N VAL A 227 4.99 19.57 -6.97
CA VAL A 227 4.09 18.46 -6.65
C VAL A 227 2.61 18.79 -6.81
N HIS A 228 2.30 20.03 -7.21
CA HIS A 228 0.93 20.50 -7.36
C HIS A 228 0.22 19.76 -8.51
N ASN A 229 -0.79 18.99 -8.16
CA ASN A 229 -1.58 18.18 -9.09
C ASN A 229 -0.74 17.21 -9.94
N GLU A 230 0.37 16.73 -9.38
CA GLU A 230 1.32 15.84 -10.03
C GLU A 230 1.12 14.39 -9.63
N ALA A 231 1.33 13.49 -10.60
CA ALA A 231 1.45 12.05 -10.36
C ALA A 231 2.92 11.63 -10.48
N LEU A 232 3.38 10.77 -9.57
CA LEU A 232 4.76 10.29 -9.54
C LEU A 232 4.78 8.76 -9.34
N ASN A 233 5.48 8.05 -10.23
CA ASN A 233 5.77 6.63 -10.04
C ASN A 233 6.81 6.45 -8.93
N VAL A 234 6.46 5.68 -7.91
CA VAL A 234 7.30 5.46 -6.72
C VAL A 234 7.97 4.10 -6.78
N GLY A 235 9.30 4.11 -6.89
CA GLY A 235 10.15 2.94 -6.99
C GLY A 235 11.51 3.31 -7.56
N ARG A 236 12.17 2.32 -8.17
CA ARG A 236 13.46 2.47 -8.87
C ARG A 236 13.38 1.76 -10.22
N ASN A 237 14.06 2.28 -11.23
CA ASN A 237 14.08 1.65 -12.56
C ASN A 237 14.72 0.25 -12.53
N GLU A 238 15.70 0.04 -11.65
CA GLU A 238 16.39 -1.24 -11.45
C GLU A 238 15.52 -2.30 -10.77
N ASP A 239 14.43 -1.88 -10.08
CA ASP A 239 13.56 -2.77 -9.30
C ASP A 239 12.31 -3.23 -10.07
N ASN A 240 12.41 -3.27 -11.41
CA ASN A 240 11.48 -3.94 -12.30
C ASN A 240 11.98 -5.37 -12.55
N TYR A 241 11.40 -6.35 -11.87
CA TYR A 241 11.81 -7.75 -11.95
C TYR A 241 10.74 -8.61 -12.62
N ARG A 242 11.16 -9.69 -13.27
CA ARG A 242 10.28 -10.81 -13.55
C ARG A 242 10.05 -11.62 -12.27
N ILE A 243 8.89 -12.26 -12.14
CA ILE A 243 8.59 -13.06 -10.94
C ILE A 243 9.66 -14.14 -10.70
N ARG A 244 10.21 -14.77 -11.76
CA ARG A 244 11.31 -15.74 -11.65
C ARG A 244 12.59 -15.11 -11.08
N GLU A 245 12.89 -13.86 -11.41
CA GLU A 245 14.09 -13.17 -10.91
C GLU A 245 13.94 -12.86 -9.41
N ILE A 246 12.74 -12.50 -8.97
CA ILE A 246 12.44 -12.37 -7.53
C ILE A 246 12.61 -13.72 -6.83
N ALA A 247 12.15 -14.81 -7.43
CA ALA A 247 12.32 -16.15 -6.86
C ALA A 247 13.80 -16.57 -6.74
N GLU A 248 14.65 -16.25 -7.73
CA GLU A 248 16.10 -16.50 -7.64
C GLU A 248 16.74 -15.65 -6.52
N ILE A 249 16.34 -14.38 -6.36
CA ILE A 249 16.81 -13.55 -5.24
C ILE A 249 16.43 -14.20 -3.88
N VAL A 250 15.22 -14.73 -3.75
CA VAL A 250 14.79 -15.45 -2.55
C VAL A 250 15.60 -16.72 -2.34
N LYS A 251 15.85 -17.49 -3.42
CA LYS A 251 16.67 -18.71 -3.38
C LYS A 251 18.10 -18.44 -2.91
N ASP A 252 18.69 -17.34 -3.38
CA ASP A 252 20.02 -16.90 -2.95
C ASP A 252 20.05 -16.46 -1.47
N THR A 253 18.91 -16.05 -0.92
CA THR A 253 18.79 -15.48 0.44
C THR A 253 18.41 -16.50 1.49
N VAL A 254 17.44 -17.39 1.19
CA VAL A 254 16.89 -18.36 2.14
C VAL A 254 17.59 -19.71 1.95
N PRO A 255 18.27 -20.26 2.96
CA PRO A 255 18.97 -21.54 2.84
C PRO A 255 18.02 -22.72 2.62
N ASN A 256 18.49 -23.73 1.89
CA ASN A 256 17.81 -25.02 1.70
C ASN A 256 16.40 -24.91 1.10
N CYS A 257 16.21 -24.03 0.12
CA CYS A 257 14.96 -23.92 -0.61
C CYS A 257 15.12 -24.14 -2.12
N GLU A 258 14.05 -24.58 -2.77
CA GLU A 258 13.98 -24.87 -4.20
C GLU A 258 12.80 -24.13 -4.85
N VAL A 259 13.00 -23.68 -6.11
CA VAL A 259 11.93 -23.05 -6.90
C VAL A 259 10.99 -24.12 -7.46
N GLU A 260 9.70 -23.94 -7.22
CA GLU A 260 8.63 -24.82 -7.72
C GLU A 260 7.57 -24.01 -8.43
N PHE A 261 7.19 -24.43 -9.63
CA PHE A 261 6.11 -23.80 -10.41
C PHE A 261 4.81 -24.59 -10.26
N ALA A 262 3.67 -23.88 -10.19
CA ALA A 262 2.37 -24.51 -10.18
C ALA A 262 2.13 -25.31 -11.50
N ALA A 263 1.50 -26.48 -11.40
CA ALA A 263 1.30 -27.40 -12.54
C ALA A 263 0.52 -26.76 -13.70
N ASP A 264 -0.45 -25.87 -13.41
CA ASP A 264 -1.30 -25.18 -14.38
C ASP A 264 -0.94 -23.67 -14.48
N SER A 265 0.35 -23.33 -14.31
CA SER A 265 0.80 -21.95 -14.31
C SER A 265 0.66 -21.31 -15.69
N GLY A 266 -0.25 -20.33 -15.80
CA GLY A 266 -0.37 -19.45 -16.97
C GLY A 266 0.20 -18.05 -16.68
N PRO A 267 0.30 -17.17 -17.71
CA PRO A 267 0.78 -15.81 -17.52
C PRO A 267 -0.22 -15.01 -16.66
N ASP A 268 0.30 -14.28 -15.67
CA ASP A 268 -0.49 -13.28 -14.93
C ASP A 268 -0.83 -12.12 -15.88
N LYS A 269 -2.10 -11.74 -15.96
CA LYS A 269 -2.56 -10.63 -16.81
C LYS A 269 -1.95 -9.27 -16.42
N ARG A 270 -1.49 -9.12 -15.19
CA ARG A 270 -0.80 -7.94 -14.71
C ARG A 270 0.68 -8.07 -15.04
N CYS A 271 1.10 -7.47 -16.13
CA CYS A 271 2.48 -7.48 -16.60
C CYS A 271 2.84 -6.07 -17.04
N TYR A 272 3.71 -5.38 -16.28
CA TYR A 272 4.15 -4.02 -16.60
C TYR A 272 5.46 -3.68 -15.90
N ARG A 273 6.22 -2.78 -16.54
CA ARG A 273 7.39 -2.10 -15.96
C ARG A 273 7.11 -0.62 -15.84
N VAL A 274 7.69 0.04 -14.84
CA VAL A 274 7.50 1.47 -14.64
C VAL A 274 8.82 2.22 -14.67
N ASP A 275 8.81 3.38 -15.29
CA ASP A 275 9.88 4.37 -15.20
C ASP A 275 9.62 5.26 -13.98
N CYS A 276 10.55 5.22 -13.04
CA CYS A 276 10.54 6.03 -11.82
C CYS A 276 11.53 7.21 -11.89
N SER A 277 12.02 7.60 -13.06
CA SER A 277 13.01 8.67 -13.19
C SER A 277 12.45 10.03 -12.80
N ARG A 278 11.14 10.27 -13.04
CA ARG A 278 10.49 11.55 -12.74
C ARG A 278 10.54 11.89 -11.25
N ILE A 279 10.22 10.97 -10.36
CA ILE A 279 10.24 11.23 -8.92
C ILE A 279 11.65 11.63 -8.43
N LEU A 280 12.70 10.99 -8.94
CA LEU A 280 14.09 11.31 -8.58
C LEU A 280 14.50 12.71 -9.04
N ASN A 281 13.97 13.18 -10.18
CA ASN A 281 14.24 14.51 -10.71
C ASN A 281 13.42 15.61 -10.03
N VAL A 282 12.16 15.32 -9.68
CA VAL A 282 11.21 16.27 -9.08
C VAL A 282 11.43 16.40 -7.57
N LEU A 283 11.77 15.29 -6.91
CA LEU A 283 11.95 15.20 -5.46
C LEU A 283 13.39 14.78 -5.12
N PRO A 284 14.38 15.68 -5.13
CA PRO A 284 15.78 15.31 -4.86
C PRO A 284 16.00 14.78 -3.44
N GLU A 285 15.10 15.06 -2.49
CA GLU A 285 15.11 14.47 -1.15
C GLU A 285 14.64 13.01 -1.13
N TYR A 286 13.96 12.55 -2.16
CA TYR A 286 13.60 11.15 -2.31
C TYR A 286 14.82 10.35 -2.74
N GLN A 287 15.40 9.62 -1.79
CA GLN A 287 16.55 8.74 -2.02
C GLN A 287 16.20 7.33 -1.57
N PRO A 288 15.75 6.47 -2.48
CA PRO A 288 15.44 5.08 -2.16
C PRO A 288 16.70 4.33 -1.74
N GLN A 289 16.61 3.54 -0.66
CA GLN A 289 17.76 2.88 -0.01
C GLN A 289 17.72 1.36 -0.13
N TRP A 290 16.60 0.82 -0.57
CA TRP A 290 16.35 -0.60 -0.61
C TRP A 290 16.40 -1.16 -2.03
N ASP A 291 16.76 -2.43 -2.13
CA ASP A 291 16.62 -3.28 -3.30
C ASP A 291 16.01 -4.63 -2.88
N ALA A 292 15.63 -5.45 -3.84
CA ALA A 292 14.99 -6.73 -3.58
C ALA A 292 15.84 -7.68 -2.71
N ARG A 293 17.17 -7.66 -2.83
CA ARG A 293 18.09 -8.52 -2.06
C ARG A 293 18.12 -8.12 -0.59
N LYS A 294 18.27 -6.82 -0.32
CA LYS A 294 18.21 -6.30 1.05
C LYS A 294 16.86 -6.60 1.70
N GLY A 295 15.76 -6.39 0.97
CA GLY A 295 14.43 -6.66 1.48
C GLY A 295 14.15 -8.15 1.69
N ALA A 296 14.63 -9.04 0.81
CA ALA A 296 14.54 -10.48 1.03
C ALA A 296 15.28 -10.91 2.32
N LYS A 297 16.46 -10.31 2.56
CA LYS A 297 17.23 -10.57 3.78
C LYS A 297 16.53 -10.05 5.03
N GLU A 298 16.00 -8.84 5.00
CA GLU A 298 15.21 -8.26 6.09
C GLU A 298 14.02 -9.15 6.45
N LEU A 299 13.23 -9.57 5.44
CA LEU A 299 12.08 -10.44 5.63
C LEU A 299 12.48 -11.80 6.20
N TYR A 300 13.54 -12.41 5.67
CA TYR A 300 14.06 -13.68 6.17
C TYR A 300 14.47 -13.60 7.63
N ASP A 301 15.20 -12.55 8.01
CA ASP A 301 15.64 -12.35 9.39
C ASP A 301 14.46 -12.14 10.33
N ALA A 302 13.51 -11.29 9.96
CA ALA A 302 12.33 -11.02 10.75
C ALA A 302 11.44 -12.26 10.93
N TYR A 303 11.22 -13.03 9.87
CA TYR A 303 10.42 -14.26 9.93
C TYR A 303 11.10 -15.35 10.74
N THR A 304 12.42 -15.46 10.64
CA THR A 304 13.22 -16.39 11.44
C THR A 304 13.18 -16.03 12.93
N GLN A 305 13.33 -14.73 13.22
CA GLN A 305 13.35 -14.23 14.60
C GLN A 305 12.05 -14.52 15.35
N ILE A 306 10.89 -14.40 14.69
CA ILE A 306 9.60 -14.69 15.32
C ILE A 306 9.23 -16.18 15.27
N GLY A 307 10.00 -17.00 14.55
CA GLY A 307 9.71 -18.43 14.36
C GLY A 307 8.46 -18.67 13.51
N LEU A 308 8.27 -17.91 12.41
CA LEU A 308 7.09 -18.02 11.54
C LEU A 308 6.83 -19.47 11.11
N THR A 309 5.63 -19.96 11.38
CA THR A 309 5.18 -21.30 10.98
C THR A 309 4.31 -21.24 9.73
N LEU A 310 4.20 -22.37 8.99
CA LEU A 310 3.29 -22.49 7.84
C LEU A 310 1.83 -22.21 8.23
N GLU A 311 1.39 -22.69 9.39
CA GLU A 311 0.03 -22.48 9.90
C GLU A 311 -0.26 -20.98 10.11
N GLU A 312 0.68 -20.22 10.69
CA GLU A 312 0.52 -18.78 10.87
C GLU A 312 0.56 -18.03 9.54
N PHE A 313 1.48 -18.42 8.65
CA PHE A 313 1.62 -17.81 7.33
C PHE A 313 0.35 -17.96 6.47
N GLU A 314 -0.25 -19.14 6.46
CA GLU A 314 -1.49 -19.40 5.71
C GLU A 314 -2.75 -19.03 6.51
N GLY A 315 -2.60 -18.72 7.79
CA GLY A 315 -3.69 -18.41 8.70
C GLY A 315 -4.33 -17.04 8.49
N PRO A 316 -5.53 -16.82 9.06
CA PRO A 316 -6.29 -15.58 8.88
C PRO A 316 -5.61 -14.35 9.50
N ARG A 317 -4.64 -14.54 10.41
CA ARG A 317 -3.87 -13.43 10.99
C ARG A 317 -3.15 -12.59 9.92
N TYR A 318 -2.65 -13.23 8.85
CA TYR A 318 -1.86 -12.57 7.82
C TYR A 318 -2.48 -12.62 6.43
N GLN A 319 -3.50 -13.45 6.22
CA GLN A 319 -4.26 -13.52 4.97
C GLN A 319 -5.47 -12.60 5.03
N ARG A 320 -5.36 -11.40 4.43
CA ARG A 320 -6.34 -10.30 4.56
C ARG A 320 -7.78 -10.73 4.23
N ILE A 321 -7.99 -11.51 3.16
CA ILE A 321 -9.34 -11.98 2.78
C ILE A 321 -9.88 -12.95 3.85
N ALA A 322 -9.09 -13.93 4.27
CA ALA A 322 -9.49 -14.89 5.30
C ALA A 322 -9.81 -14.17 6.61
N HIS A 323 -9.03 -13.14 6.98
CA HIS A 323 -9.29 -12.31 8.14
C HIS A 323 -10.65 -11.60 8.06
N LEU A 324 -10.95 -10.92 6.94
CA LEU A 324 -12.24 -10.24 6.77
C LEU A 324 -13.40 -11.22 6.77
N GLN A 325 -13.27 -12.37 6.13
CA GLN A 325 -14.27 -13.44 6.18
C GLN A 325 -14.52 -13.94 7.61
N GLN A 326 -13.44 -14.06 8.40
CA GLN A 326 -13.56 -14.43 9.82
C GLN A 326 -14.30 -13.34 10.63
N LEU A 327 -14.00 -12.06 10.42
CA LEU A 327 -14.70 -10.96 11.09
C LEU A 327 -16.19 -10.92 10.72
N ILE A 328 -16.54 -11.13 9.45
CA ILE A 328 -17.93 -11.17 8.98
C ILE A 328 -18.67 -12.38 9.58
N SER A 329 -18.09 -13.59 9.46
CA SER A 329 -18.70 -14.81 9.95
C SER A 329 -18.81 -14.87 11.49
N GLY A 330 -17.85 -14.26 12.18
CA GLY A 330 -17.85 -14.08 13.64
C GLY A 330 -18.82 -13.01 14.12
N GLY A 331 -19.38 -12.21 13.20
CA GLY A 331 -20.31 -11.13 13.55
C GLY A 331 -19.66 -9.88 14.13
N ASP A 332 -18.32 -9.77 14.10
CA ASP A 332 -17.57 -8.58 14.55
C ASP A 332 -17.85 -7.36 13.65
N VAL A 333 -17.97 -7.60 12.36
CA VAL A 333 -18.34 -6.59 11.35
C VAL A 333 -19.58 -7.04 10.56
N ASP A 334 -20.24 -6.11 9.90
CA ASP A 334 -21.28 -6.43 8.93
C ASP A 334 -20.71 -6.74 7.53
N ASN A 335 -21.59 -7.06 6.57
CA ASN A 335 -21.20 -7.36 5.19
C ASN A 335 -20.61 -6.15 4.43
N THR A 336 -20.72 -4.95 4.99
CA THR A 336 -20.14 -3.72 4.46
C THR A 336 -18.87 -3.31 5.19
N LEU A 337 -18.35 -4.19 6.07
CA LEU A 337 -17.12 -4.03 6.85
C LEU A 337 -17.20 -2.91 7.93
N HIS A 338 -18.38 -2.49 8.35
CA HIS A 338 -18.52 -1.66 9.54
C HIS A 338 -18.48 -2.52 10.80
N TRP A 339 -17.72 -2.06 11.80
CA TRP A 339 -17.75 -2.69 13.12
C TRP A 339 -19.15 -2.64 13.70
N LYS A 340 -19.65 -3.78 14.14
CA LYS A 340 -20.89 -3.80 14.90
C LYS A 340 -20.59 -3.28 16.31
N VAL A 341 -21.35 -2.29 16.73
CA VAL A 341 -21.32 -1.81 18.12
C VAL A 341 -21.71 -3.02 18.98
N SER A 342 -20.78 -3.49 19.82
CA SER A 342 -21.16 -4.47 20.85
C SER A 342 -22.20 -3.80 21.72
N VAL A 343 -23.45 -4.19 21.58
CA VAL A 343 -24.48 -3.87 22.57
C VAL A 343 -24.07 -4.64 23.81
N THR A 344 -23.19 -4.04 24.63
CA THR A 344 -23.01 -4.48 26.01
C THR A 344 -24.33 -4.20 26.70
N ALA A 345 -25.10 -5.27 26.92
CA ALA A 345 -26.26 -5.27 27.79
C ALA A 345 -25.84 -5.00 29.24
#